data_eab0bc4c65d03aa348407f1cc32917d1
#
_entry.id   eab0bc4c65d03aa348407f1cc32917d1
#
_cell.length_a   1.000
_cell.length_b   1.000
_cell.length_c   1.000
_cell.angle_alpha   90.00
_cell.angle_beta   90.00
_cell.angle_gamma   90.00
#
_symmetry.space_group_name_H-M   'P 1'
#
loop_
_entity.id
_entity.type
_entity.pdbx_description
1 polymer ?
#
loop_
_entity_poly.entity_id
_entity_poly.type
_entity_poly.pdbx_seq_one_letter_code
_entity_poly.pdbx_strand_id
1 'polypeptide(L)'
;MINLLIESDRVQMLAGEPQAVAVPRDDGRMQRIYRCPTCQVAVFSDYGRPEVWFVRGGTLDDPRGVTPDVHIFTKSKVDWVAVPDSARAFEVYYDRHDLWPAESLERLDAALAPRSA
;
A
#
# COMPACT_ATOMS: atom_id res chain seq x y z
N MET A 1 -7.51 0.14 8.04
CA MET A 1 -6.12 0.50 7.68
C MET A 1 -6.12 1.23 6.36
N ILE A 2 -5.37 2.31 6.25
CA ILE A 2 -5.23 3.09 5.02
C ILE A 2 -3.85 2.85 4.45
N ASN A 3 -3.78 2.43 3.20
CA ASN A 3 -2.52 2.24 2.49
C ASN A 3 -2.37 3.27 1.38
N LEU A 4 -1.18 3.84 1.29
CA LEU A 4 -0.78 4.72 0.20
C LEU A 4 0.22 3.98 -0.67
N LEU A 5 -0.12 3.74 -1.92
CA LEU A 5 0.76 3.06 -2.85
C LEU A 5 1.71 4.07 -3.48
N ILE A 6 3.01 3.80 -3.34
CA ILE A 6 4.04 4.67 -3.89
C ILE A 6 5.22 3.83 -4.41
N GLU A 7 5.82 4.25 -5.51
CA GLU A 7 7.01 3.62 -6.03
C GLU A 7 8.15 3.76 -5.03
N SER A 8 8.86 2.66 -4.74
CA SER A 8 9.86 2.64 -3.67
C SER A 8 11.04 3.60 -3.92
N ASP A 9 11.36 3.90 -5.17
CA ASP A 9 12.42 4.84 -5.54
C ASP A 9 12.05 6.31 -5.23
N ARG A 10 10.80 6.57 -4.87
CA ARG A 10 10.31 7.89 -4.47
C ARG A 10 10.23 8.05 -2.95
N VAL A 11 10.67 7.06 -2.21
CA VAL A 11 10.67 7.09 -0.73
C VAL A 11 12.11 7.16 -0.24
N GLN A 12 12.40 8.10 0.63
CA GLN A 12 13.73 8.29 1.21
C GLN A 12 13.70 8.00 2.69
N MET A 13 14.64 7.17 3.16
CA MET A 13 14.84 6.96 4.59
C MET A 13 15.66 8.12 5.14
N LEU A 14 15.09 8.84 6.11
CA LEU A 14 15.76 9.97 6.74
C LEU A 14 16.54 9.55 7.99
N ALA A 15 16.03 8.57 8.72
CA ALA A 15 16.65 8.09 9.94
C ALA A 15 16.21 6.65 10.23
N GLY A 16 17.08 5.88 10.85
CA GLY A 16 16.80 4.52 11.28
C GLY A 16 16.75 3.52 10.13
N GLU A 17 16.59 2.26 10.49
CA GLU A 17 16.46 1.15 9.55
C GLU A 17 15.27 0.28 9.98
N PRO A 18 14.18 0.22 9.18
CA PRO A 18 13.04 -0.60 9.55
C PRO A 18 13.38 -2.08 9.46
N GLN A 19 12.77 -2.85 10.35
CA GLN A 19 12.93 -4.30 10.40
C GLN A 19 11.90 -4.96 9.49
N ALA A 20 12.37 -5.78 8.54
CA ALA A 20 11.50 -6.52 7.64
C ALA A 20 11.07 -7.85 8.28
N VAL A 21 9.76 -8.10 8.26
CA VAL A 21 9.17 -9.38 8.68
C VAL A 21 8.50 -10.00 7.47
N ALA A 22 8.95 -11.20 7.09
CA ALA A 22 8.41 -11.91 5.94
C ALA A 22 7.19 -12.74 6.35
N VAL A 23 6.09 -12.57 5.61
CA VAL A 23 4.84 -13.30 5.83
C VAL A 23 4.46 -14.01 4.52
N PRO A 24 4.23 -15.34 4.54
CA PRO A 24 3.82 -16.04 3.33
C PRO A 24 2.41 -15.63 2.89
N ARG A 25 2.22 -15.56 1.58
CA ARG A 25 0.94 -15.27 0.96
C ARG A 25 0.37 -16.53 0.30
N ASP A 26 -0.94 -16.56 0.11
CA ASP A 26 -1.63 -17.67 -0.53
C ASP A 26 -1.19 -17.88 -1.99
N ASP A 27 -0.73 -16.82 -2.66
CA ASP A 27 -0.27 -16.87 -4.04
C ASP A 27 1.19 -17.35 -4.21
N GLY A 28 1.82 -17.80 -3.13
CA GLY A 28 3.20 -18.28 -3.13
C GLY A 28 4.25 -17.18 -3.01
N ARG A 29 3.85 -15.90 -3.01
CA ARG A 29 4.79 -14.79 -2.78
C ARG A 29 4.91 -14.52 -1.29
N MET A 30 5.96 -13.78 -0.93
CA MET A 30 6.15 -13.29 0.43
C MET A 30 5.73 -11.84 0.50
N GLN A 31 4.95 -11.50 1.51
CA GLN A 31 4.71 -10.12 1.91
C GLN A 31 5.79 -9.74 2.93
N ARG A 32 6.42 -8.59 2.76
CA ARG A 32 7.33 -8.04 3.76
C ARG A 32 6.65 -6.86 4.45
N ILE A 33 6.60 -6.93 5.77
CA ILE A 33 6.08 -5.84 6.60
C ILE A 33 7.27 -5.20 7.28
N TYR A 34 7.46 -3.91 7.06
CA TYR A 34 8.59 -3.14 7.62
C TYR A 34 8.11 -2.41 8.86
N ARG A 35 8.72 -2.74 9.99
CA ARG A 35 8.36 -2.24 11.30
C ARG A 35 9.47 -1.42 11.92
N CYS A 36 9.10 -0.42 12.71
CA CYS A 36 10.05 0.29 13.55
C CYS A 36 10.63 -0.69 14.57
N PRO A 37 11.98 -0.83 14.68
CA PRO A 37 12.56 -1.78 15.60
C PRO A 37 12.37 -1.42 17.08
N THR A 38 12.03 -0.16 17.38
CA THR A 38 11.80 0.31 18.74
C THR A 38 10.37 0.09 19.20
N CYS A 39 9.38 0.54 18.44
CA CYS A 39 7.97 0.48 18.85
C CYS A 39 7.15 -0.57 18.10
N GLN A 40 7.73 -1.22 17.09
CA GLN A 40 7.10 -2.28 16.29
C GLN A 40 5.92 -1.82 15.44
N VAL A 41 5.69 -0.53 15.30
CA VAL A 41 4.65 -0.02 14.39
C VAL A 41 5.04 -0.35 12.96
N ALA A 42 4.08 -0.90 12.21
CA ALA A 42 4.24 -1.15 10.77
C ALA A 42 4.19 0.17 10.02
N VAL A 43 5.23 0.48 9.25
CA VAL A 43 5.36 1.75 8.52
C VAL A 43 4.96 1.57 7.06
N PHE A 44 5.44 0.52 6.43
CA PHE A 44 5.05 0.16 5.07
C PHE A 44 5.24 -1.33 4.83
N SER A 45 4.70 -1.81 3.72
CA SER A 45 4.89 -3.21 3.31
C SER A 45 5.04 -3.29 1.79
N ASP A 46 5.65 -4.38 1.32
CA ASP A 46 5.55 -4.81 -0.07
C ASP A 46 4.79 -6.15 -0.12
N TYR A 47 4.14 -6.41 -1.25
CA TYR A 47 3.38 -7.64 -1.44
C TYR A 47 4.07 -8.54 -2.48
N GLY A 48 5.38 -8.73 -2.31
CA GLY A 48 6.21 -9.51 -3.19
C GLY A 48 6.74 -8.73 -4.39
N ARG A 49 6.57 -7.40 -4.38
CA ARG A 49 7.09 -6.49 -5.40
C ARG A 49 7.79 -5.32 -4.72
N PRO A 50 9.11 -5.39 -4.55
CA PRO A 50 9.84 -4.34 -3.82
C PRO A 50 9.85 -2.98 -4.52
N GLU A 51 9.40 -2.92 -5.77
CA GLU A 51 9.32 -1.67 -6.53
C GLU A 51 8.19 -0.77 -6.08
N VAL A 52 7.18 -1.31 -5.39
CA VAL A 52 6.01 -0.56 -4.92
C VAL A 52 5.78 -0.84 -3.44
N TRP A 53 5.72 0.21 -2.65
CA TRP A 53 5.46 0.13 -1.22
C TRP A 53 4.06 0.60 -0.89
N PHE A 54 3.46 -0.07 0.08
CA PHE A 54 2.17 0.27 0.66
C PHE A 54 2.43 0.97 1.99
N VAL A 55 2.51 2.29 1.96
CA VAL A 55 2.81 3.11 3.14
C VAL A 55 1.55 3.25 3.99
N ARG A 56 1.70 3.05 5.30
CA ARG A 56 0.57 3.17 6.24
C ARG A 56 0.21 4.63 6.44
N GLY A 57 -0.98 5.02 6.01
CA GLY A 57 -1.43 6.41 6.09
C GLY A 57 -1.47 6.97 7.50
N GLY A 58 -1.77 6.13 8.51
CA GLY A 58 -1.80 6.53 9.90
C GLY A 58 -0.45 6.89 10.50
N THR A 59 0.66 6.55 9.83
CA THR A 59 2.02 6.86 10.30
C THR A 59 2.57 8.17 9.75
N LEU A 60 1.80 8.86 8.92
CA LEU A 60 2.20 10.18 8.42
C LEU A 60 2.23 11.21 9.56
N ASP A 61 3.10 12.20 9.43
CA ASP A 61 3.16 13.31 10.43
C ASP A 61 1.82 14.03 10.52
N ASP A 62 1.15 14.23 9.39
CA ASP A 62 -0.22 14.76 9.36
C ASP A 62 -1.10 13.86 8.49
N PRO A 63 -1.79 12.88 9.09
CA PRO A 63 -2.64 11.98 8.33
C PRO A 63 -3.96 12.61 7.85
N ARG A 64 -4.29 13.80 8.33
CA ARG A 64 -5.55 14.50 7.97
C ARG A 64 -5.60 14.90 6.50
N GLY A 65 -4.45 15.01 5.84
CA GLY A 65 -4.37 15.34 4.41
C GLY A 65 -4.69 14.15 3.49
N VAL A 66 -4.95 12.98 4.06
CA VAL A 66 -5.20 11.75 3.29
C VAL A 66 -6.67 11.38 3.38
N THR A 67 -7.31 11.26 2.22
CA THR A 67 -8.68 10.73 2.10
C THR A 67 -8.60 9.48 1.22
N PRO A 68 -9.16 8.35 1.67
CA PRO A 68 -9.16 7.14 0.84
C PRO A 68 -9.90 7.34 -0.48
N ASP A 69 -9.25 6.96 -1.58
CA ASP A 69 -9.89 7.00 -2.91
C ASP A 69 -10.83 5.83 -3.12
N VAL A 70 -10.55 4.71 -2.45
CA VAL A 70 -11.27 3.44 -2.67
C VAL A 70 -11.24 2.60 -1.40
N HIS A 71 -12.32 1.86 -1.18
CA HIS A 71 -12.43 0.88 -0.10
C HIS A 71 -12.44 -0.52 -0.71
N ILE A 72 -11.62 -1.42 -0.19
CA ILE A 72 -11.48 -2.79 -0.72
C ILE A 72 -11.80 -3.83 0.36
N PHE A 73 -12.05 -5.07 -0.08
CA PHE A 73 -12.39 -6.20 0.80
C PHE A 73 -13.60 -5.93 1.69
N THR A 74 -14.60 -5.23 1.16
CA THR A 74 -15.82 -4.92 1.91
C THR A 74 -16.63 -6.15 2.26
N LYS A 75 -16.42 -7.29 1.56
CA LYS A 75 -17.05 -8.57 1.93
C LYS A 75 -16.67 -9.06 3.31
N SER A 76 -15.51 -8.65 3.81
CA SER A 76 -15.00 -9.00 5.14
C SER A 76 -15.23 -7.90 6.17
N LYS A 77 -15.91 -6.84 5.77
CA LYS A 77 -16.21 -5.69 6.64
C LYS A 77 -17.16 -6.10 7.76
N VAL A 78 -16.88 -5.65 8.96
CA VAL A 78 -17.83 -5.79 10.08
C VAL A 78 -18.94 -4.73 9.98
N ASP A 79 -20.12 -5.05 10.50
CA ASP A 79 -21.34 -4.24 10.29
C ASP A 79 -21.23 -2.82 10.83
N TRP A 80 -20.46 -2.61 11.90
CA TRP A 80 -20.34 -1.29 12.52
C TRP A 80 -19.37 -0.34 11.80
N VAL A 81 -18.62 -0.83 10.80
CA VAL A 81 -17.79 0.03 9.95
C VAL A 81 -18.63 0.56 8.81
N ALA A 82 -18.78 1.88 8.75
CA ALA A 82 -19.54 2.54 7.71
C ALA A 82 -18.62 2.97 6.56
N VAL A 83 -19.01 2.60 5.34
CA VAL A 83 -18.39 3.09 4.11
C VAL A 83 -19.34 4.16 3.54
N PRO A 84 -18.85 5.39 3.25
CA PRO A 84 -19.70 6.42 2.67
C PRO A 84 -20.32 5.98 1.34
N ASP A 85 -21.58 6.29 1.11
CA ASP A 85 -22.28 5.93 -0.15
C ASP A 85 -21.60 6.53 -1.38
N SER A 86 -20.98 7.70 -1.24
CA SER A 86 -20.25 8.36 -2.31
C SER A 86 -18.88 7.76 -2.60
N ALA A 87 -18.37 6.87 -1.74
CA ALA A 87 -17.06 6.28 -1.90
C ALA A 87 -17.10 5.09 -2.84
N ARG A 88 -16.02 4.90 -3.61
CA ARG A 88 -15.85 3.68 -4.41
C ARG A 88 -15.49 2.53 -3.47
N ALA A 89 -16.22 1.41 -3.61
CA ALA A 89 -16.02 0.25 -2.74
C ALA A 89 -16.10 -1.03 -3.56
N PHE A 90 -15.27 -1.99 -3.22
CA PHE A 90 -15.16 -3.26 -3.92
C PHE A 90 -15.16 -4.41 -2.91
N GLU A 91 -15.89 -5.47 -3.23
CA GLU A 91 -16.00 -6.64 -2.33
C GLU A 91 -14.65 -7.30 -2.07
N VAL A 92 -13.77 -7.33 -3.08
CA VAL A 92 -12.42 -7.89 -3.00
C VAL A 92 -11.40 -6.81 -3.38
N TYR A 93 -11.07 -6.70 -4.65
CA TYR A 93 -10.08 -5.76 -5.15
C TYR A 93 -10.56 -5.15 -6.47
N TYR A 94 -9.89 -4.12 -6.94
CA TYR A 94 -10.22 -3.41 -8.18
C TYR A 94 -9.16 -3.64 -9.24
N ASP A 95 -9.47 -3.31 -10.49
CA ASP A 95 -8.48 -3.20 -11.55
C ASP A 95 -7.95 -1.76 -11.56
N ARG A 96 -6.64 -1.60 -11.33
CA ARG A 96 -6.01 -0.28 -11.28
C ARG A 96 -6.17 0.50 -12.59
N HIS A 97 -6.28 -0.18 -13.73
CA HIS A 97 -6.48 0.46 -15.03
C HIS A 97 -7.83 1.19 -15.12
N ASP A 98 -8.82 0.78 -14.31
CA ASP A 98 -10.14 1.41 -14.26
C ASP A 98 -10.17 2.63 -13.33
N LEU A 99 -9.24 2.74 -12.40
CA LEU A 99 -9.32 3.74 -11.33
C LEU A 99 -8.17 4.74 -11.30
N TRP A 100 -6.96 4.31 -11.61
CA TRP A 100 -5.79 5.15 -11.41
C TRP A 100 -5.65 6.19 -12.52
N PRO A 101 -5.15 7.40 -12.20
CA PRO A 101 -4.78 8.38 -13.23
C PRO A 101 -3.72 7.79 -14.16
N ALA A 102 -3.76 8.22 -15.44
CA ALA A 102 -2.83 7.73 -16.45
C ALA A 102 -1.36 7.89 -16.05
N GLU A 103 -1.01 9.02 -15.46
CA GLU A 103 0.34 9.30 -14.99
C GLU A 103 0.81 8.35 -13.88
N SER A 104 -0.10 7.91 -13.00
CA SER A 104 0.20 6.95 -11.95
C SER A 104 0.44 5.56 -12.54
N LEU A 105 -0.36 5.17 -13.54
CA LEU A 105 -0.16 3.91 -14.26
C LEU A 105 1.18 3.88 -14.98
N GLU A 106 1.55 4.98 -15.63
CA GLU A 106 2.85 5.11 -16.32
C GLU A 106 4.03 4.95 -15.36
N ARG A 107 3.95 5.60 -14.19
CA ARG A 107 5.01 5.46 -13.17
C ARG A 107 5.12 4.05 -12.65
N LEU A 108 3.99 3.39 -12.39
CA LEU A 108 3.98 2.00 -11.93
C LEU A 108 4.56 1.07 -12.99
N ASP A 109 4.14 1.20 -14.23
CA ASP A 109 4.63 0.39 -15.33
C ASP A 109 6.14 0.56 -15.50
N ALA A 110 6.64 1.78 -15.38
CA ALA A 110 8.08 2.07 -15.43
C ALA A 110 8.82 1.40 -14.25
N ALA A 111 8.25 1.45 -13.06
CA ALA A 111 8.85 0.84 -11.87
C ALA A 111 8.91 -0.68 -11.96
N LEU A 112 7.91 -1.29 -12.58
CA LEU A 112 7.80 -2.75 -12.74
C LEU A 112 8.49 -3.28 -14.01
N ALA A 113 8.93 -2.41 -14.90
CA ALA A 113 9.58 -2.81 -16.14
C ALA A 113 10.89 -3.56 -15.85
N PRO A 114 11.21 -4.62 -16.61
CA PRO A 114 12.50 -5.30 -16.46
C PRO A 114 13.64 -4.31 -16.68
N ARG A 115 14.60 -4.30 -15.75
CA ARG A 115 15.80 -3.50 -15.94
C ARG A 115 16.63 -4.11 -17.05
N SER A 116 16.91 -3.32 -18.08
CA SER A 116 17.89 -3.72 -19.08
C SER A 116 19.25 -3.80 -18.40
N ALA A 117 19.88 -4.95 -18.57
CA ALA A 117 21.22 -5.20 -18.04
C ALA A 117 22.28 -4.30 -18.72
#